data_24cbe0be182038d0492017a56401ac3d
#
_entry.id   24cbe0be182038d0492017a56401ac3d
#
_cell.length_a   1.000
_cell.length_b   1.000
_cell.length_c   1.000
_cell.angle_alpha   90.00
_cell.angle_beta   90.00
_cell.angle_gamma   90.00
#
_symmetry.space_group_name_H-M   'P 1'
#
loop_
_entity.id
_entity.type
_entity.pdbx_description
1 polymer ?
#
loop_
_entity_poly.entity_id
_entity_poly.type
_entity_poly.pdbx_seq_one_letter_code
_entity_poly.pdbx_strand_id
1 'polypeptide(L)'
;MKRPCMKAAVILGAAAFLFTSGFARAEDHAAGTAGYLKSATYYSDDWVINFWNSESGNMDQELARIAQDGFNNIILVVPWREFQPGMTPCTYNQYAWDKLDRVMDAAAAQGLSVMLRVGYTWDYCGGGNVMDRYQGLMQEGTERSAWLEYVGRLYQAASSHENFCGGFLTWEDFWNFTDSSASLGNGVKGRSMAKAFGYVDYAMENYELEELEEMYGHELSGYDDLYFPAKDSQARSVFYGFYDQFLNELLADSQTVFPGLSMEVRLDVDPVDHKDGSQEGFMHSSTFPSGSAAYTSAMYGIPMGFMNEHERVTAAEALEKIPVFLNRLHVYSGGKPVYLDQFLFTDNTVGYEHNAQLREDEKSLYLEGVAPILKNSTMGYGIWTYRDYGDNKLFNAQFALGMDGWRFSGGSYIAEDETGKSAMIPSGGNIYQNLGGRMTGNTGKDTYVKLRTGAEEKCRLTIRMGSQTRTVDVKEERKVELKFSNCQPSDVTISVSGGKGAYVDDIQVYTFVTRGELYNMDGSEGKCIEALRLMNQKL
;
A
#
# COMPACT_ATOMS: atom_id res chain seq x y z
N MET A 1 -3.53 42.84 20.59
CA MET A 1 -2.09 43.03 20.31
C MET A 1 -1.77 42.27 19.05
N LYS A 2 -1.64 43.02 17.96
CA LYS A 2 -1.41 42.43 16.61
C LYS A 2 0.02 41.92 16.53
N ARG A 3 0.20 40.66 16.13
CA ARG A 3 1.51 40.13 15.72
C ARG A 3 1.70 40.40 14.22
N PRO A 4 2.89 40.78 13.78
CA PRO A 4 3.11 41.13 12.39
C PRO A 4 3.24 39.87 11.50
N CYS A 5 2.55 39.89 10.40
CA CYS A 5 2.64 38.93 9.30
C CYS A 5 4.05 39.01 8.67
N MET A 6 4.82 37.95 8.72
CA MET A 6 6.09 37.84 7.97
C MET A 6 5.81 37.35 6.56
N LYS A 7 5.86 38.25 5.60
CA LYS A 7 5.92 37.92 4.19
C LYS A 7 7.27 37.23 3.92
N ALA A 8 7.24 35.96 3.54
CA ALA A 8 8.41 35.25 3.07
C ALA A 8 8.78 35.72 1.66
N ALA A 9 9.83 36.51 1.54
CA ALA A 9 10.46 36.84 0.27
C ALA A 9 11.41 35.69 -0.11
N VAL A 10 11.13 35.04 -1.25
CA VAL A 10 12.02 34.04 -1.84
C VAL A 10 13.26 34.78 -2.40
N ILE A 11 14.39 34.61 -1.77
CA ILE A 11 15.69 35.01 -2.31
C ILE A 11 16.41 33.75 -2.79
N LEU A 12 16.53 33.60 -4.10
CA LEU A 12 17.42 32.63 -4.72
C LEU A 12 18.88 33.06 -4.49
N GLY A 13 19.55 32.38 -3.59
CA GLY A 13 20.99 32.46 -3.40
C GLY A 13 21.62 31.09 -3.54
N ALA A 14 22.33 30.88 -4.63
CA ALA A 14 23.16 29.69 -4.78
C ALA A 14 24.38 29.81 -3.85
N ALA A 15 24.43 28.99 -2.81
CA ALA A 15 25.60 28.82 -1.97
C ALA A 15 25.96 27.34 -1.90
N ALA A 16 27.13 27.01 -2.41
CA ALA A 16 27.73 25.68 -2.24
C ALA A 16 28.13 25.53 -0.77
N PHE A 17 27.45 24.68 -0.03
CA PHE A 17 27.81 24.29 1.33
C PHE A 17 28.46 22.91 1.33
N LEU A 18 29.71 22.89 1.77
CA LEU A 18 30.41 21.68 2.21
C LEU A 18 29.75 21.21 3.51
N PHE A 19 29.05 20.10 3.46
CA PHE A 19 28.44 19.49 4.64
C PHE A 19 29.44 18.61 5.38
N THR A 20 29.85 19.06 6.56
CA THR A 20 30.29 18.17 7.62
C THR A 20 29.07 17.76 8.42
N SER A 21 28.64 16.52 8.25
CA SER A 21 27.45 15.94 8.87
C SER A 21 27.66 15.71 10.36
N GLY A 22 26.95 16.48 11.18
CA GLY A 22 26.67 16.10 12.56
C GLY A 22 25.33 15.37 12.60
N PHE A 23 25.34 14.04 12.47
CA PHE A 23 24.17 13.24 12.75
C PHE A 23 23.92 13.21 14.27
N ALA A 24 22.84 13.82 14.74
CA ALA A 24 22.30 13.46 16.03
C ALA A 24 21.74 12.04 15.91
N ARG A 25 22.41 11.09 16.57
CA ARG A 25 21.94 9.72 16.73
C ARG A 25 20.57 9.76 17.41
N ALA A 26 19.55 9.23 16.75
CA ALA A 26 18.44 8.61 17.45
C ALA A 26 19.07 7.44 18.21
N GLU A 27 19.01 7.52 19.54
CA GLU A 27 19.70 6.57 20.41
C GLU A 27 19.11 5.17 20.21
N ASP A 28 19.99 4.27 19.79
CA ASP A 28 20.02 2.84 20.08
C ASP A 28 19.04 1.84 19.49
N HIS A 29 18.56 1.96 18.25
CA HIS A 29 18.09 0.74 17.54
C HIS A 29 18.29 0.75 16.01
N ALA A 30 18.96 1.73 15.43
CA ALA A 30 19.39 1.71 14.02
C ALA A 30 20.85 1.23 13.87
N ALA A 31 21.28 0.26 14.66
CA ALA A 31 22.65 -0.26 14.66
C ALA A 31 22.72 -1.55 13.83
N GLY A 32 22.67 -1.42 12.49
CA GLY A 32 22.90 -2.59 11.62
C GLY A 32 23.32 -2.29 10.20
N THR A 33 22.94 -1.17 9.61
CA THR A 33 23.27 -0.89 8.22
C THR A 33 23.90 0.49 8.07
N ALA A 34 25.21 0.57 8.26
CA ALA A 34 26.02 1.73 7.89
C ALA A 34 26.20 1.86 6.36
N GLY A 35 25.22 1.41 5.55
CA GLY A 35 25.31 1.35 4.11
C GLY A 35 24.00 1.78 3.42
N TYR A 36 24.10 1.97 2.12
CA TYR A 36 22.96 2.29 1.26
C TYR A 36 21.93 1.14 1.28
N LEU A 37 20.65 1.43 1.56
CA LEU A 37 19.59 0.43 1.61
C LEU A 37 19.11 0.06 0.20
N LYS A 38 19.22 -1.21 -0.13
CA LYS A 38 18.74 -1.81 -1.38
C LYS A 38 17.66 -2.81 -1.04
N SER A 39 16.41 -2.47 -1.32
CA SER A 39 15.26 -3.20 -0.80
C SER A 39 14.39 -3.78 -1.90
N ALA A 40 13.84 -4.97 -1.64
CA ALA A 40 12.74 -5.54 -2.42
C ALA A 40 11.46 -5.55 -1.58
N THR A 41 10.35 -5.07 -2.11
CA THR A 41 9.05 -5.29 -1.46
C THR A 41 8.72 -6.78 -1.56
N TYR A 42 8.57 -7.43 -0.39
CA TYR A 42 8.39 -8.88 -0.30
C TYR A 42 6.95 -9.25 0.06
N TYR A 43 6.36 -10.11 -0.73
CA TYR A 43 5.01 -10.66 -0.55
C TYR A 43 4.82 -12.02 -1.25
N SER A 44 5.92 -12.75 -1.49
CA SER A 44 5.95 -14.01 -2.24
C SER A 44 5.36 -13.86 -3.64
N ASP A 45 4.43 -14.73 -4.05
CA ASP A 45 3.70 -14.68 -5.33
C ASP A 45 2.26 -14.16 -5.18
N ASP A 46 1.92 -13.61 -4.02
CA ASP A 46 0.61 -13.04 -3.70
C ASP A 46 0.59 -11.51 -3.84
N TRP A 47 -0.59 -10.93 -3.75
CA TRP A 47 -0.74 -9.51 -3.48
C TRP A 47 -0.35 -9.19 -2.02
N VAL A 48 0.21 -8.03 -1.77
CA VAL A 48 0.77 -7.63 -0.45
C VAL A 48 -0.19 -7.81 0.73
N ILE A 49 -1.50 -7.70 0.50
CA ILE A 49 -2.52 -7.90 1.52
C ILE A 49 -2.74 -9.40 1.77
N ASN A 50 -2.89 -10.17 0.71
CA ASN A 50 -3.20 -11.60 0.80
C ASN A 50 -2.04 -12.43 1.32
N PHE A 51 -0.82 -11.94 1.16
CA PHE A 51 0.36 -12.56 1.73
C PHE A 51 0.18 -12.92 3.22
N TRP A 52 -0.52 -12.10 3.99
CA TRP A 52 -0.71 -12.30 5.43
C TRP A 52 -1.73 -13.36 5.80
N ASN A 53 -2.48 -13.88 4.85
CA ASN A 53 -3.47 -14.93 5.10
C ASN A 53 -3.43 -16.06 4.06
N SER A 54 -2.24 -16.37 3.52
CA SER A 54 -1.99 -17.46 2.59
C SER A 54 -0.71 -18.23 2.94
N GLU A 55 -0.62 -19.48 2.50
CA GLU A 55 0.59 -20.31 2.58
C GLU A 55 1.17 -20.49 1.16
N SER A 56 1.52 -19.39 0.52
CA SER A 56 2.11 -19.38 -0.81
C SER A 56 3.64 -19.36 -0.76
N GLY A 57 4.24 -19.91 -1.81
CA GLY A 57 5.65 -19.80 -2.10
C GLY A 57 6.58 -20.66 -1.22
N ASN A 58 7.88 -20.44 -1.41
CA ASN A 58 8.95 -20.97 -0.57
C ASN A 58 9.78 -19.77 -0.05
N MET A 59 9.39 -19.28 1.11
CA MET A 59 9.94 -18.10 1.74
C MET A 59 11.48 -18.12 1.81
N ASP A 60 12.08 -19.22 2.24
CA ASP A 60 13.53 -19.34 2.41
C ASP A 60 14.26 -19.19 1.06
N GLN A 61 13.74 -19.85 0.03
CA GLN A 61 14.33 -19.76 -1.32
C GLN A 61 14.14 -18.39 -1.96
N GLU A 62 12.99 -17.76 -1.73
CA GLU A 62 12.69 -16.44 -2.27
C GLU A 62 13.57 -15.37 -1.62
N LEU A 63 13.71 -15.39 -0.29
CA LEU A 63 14.58 -14.46 0.44
C LEU A 63 16.06 -14.69 0.12
N ALA A 64 16.50 -15.94 -0.02
CA ALA A 64 17.85 -16.25 -0.49
C ALA A 64 18.11 -15.66 -1.88
N ARG A 65 17.16 -15.72 -2.79
CA ARG A 65 17.26 -15.15 -4.13
C ARG A 65 17.35 -13.62 -4.08
N ILE A 66 16.52 -12.97 -3.27
CA ILE A 66 16.59 -11.52 -3.04
C ILE A 66 18.00 -11.10 -2.59
N ALA A 67 18.57 -11.81 -1.63
CA ALA A 67 19.95 -11.56 -1.18
C ALA A 67 20.98 -11.78 -2.29
N GLN A 68 20.85 -12.86 -3.09
CA GLN A 68 21.73 -13.17 -4.23
C GLN A 68 21.67 -12.09 -5.32
N ASP A 69 20.54 -11.44 -5.54
CA ASP A 69 20.38 -10.33 -6.49
C ASP A 69 20.97 -9.01 -5.97
N GLY A 70 21.62 -9.04 -4.82
CA GLY A 70 22.38 -7.91 -4.26
C GLY A 70 21.56 -6.95 -3.40
N PHE A 71 20.36 -7.33 -3.00
CA PHE A 71 19.59 -6.61 -1.98
C PHE A 71 20.16 -6.90 -0.57
N ASN A 72 19.99 -5.95 0.33
CA ASN A 72 20.36 -6.08 1.74
C ASN A 72 19.19 -5.81 2.70
N ASN A 73 18.01 -5.53 2.15
CA ASN A 73 16.81 -5.21 2.89
C ASN A 73 15.56 -5.69 2.15
N ILE A 74 14.49 -5.95 2.92
CA ILE A 74 13.14 -6.12 2.38
C ILE A 74 12.18 -5.10 2.99
N ILE A 75 11.16 -4.73 2.24
CA ILE A 75 10.02 -3.95 2.72
C ILE A 75 8.86 -4.91 2.91
N LEU A 76 8.29 -4.93 4.11
CA LEU A 76 7.05 -5.64 4.41
C LEU A 76 5.91 -4.65 4.54
N VAL A 77 4.93 -4.75 3.66
CA VAL A 77 3.66 -4.02 3.81
C VAL A 77 2.85 -4.73 4.88
N VAL A 78 2.49 -4.03 5.94
CA VAL A 78 1.72 -4.57 7.08
C VAL A 78 0.34 -3.90 7.14
N PRO A 79 -0.67 -4.44 6.44
CA PRO A 79 -1.98 -3.81 6.34
C PRO A 79 -2.71 -3.85 7.68
N TRP A 80 -3.31 -2.74 8.07
CA TRP A 80 -3.97 -2.61 9.36
C TRP A 80 -5.01 -3.71 9.62
N ARG A 81 -5.90 -3.94 8.66
CA ARG A 81 -6.96 -4.94 8.76
C ARG A 81 -6.45 -6.37 8.95
N GLU A 82 -5.37 -6.73 8.25
CA GLU A 82 -4.86 -8.10 8.28
C GLU A 82 -4.27 -8.46 9.66
N PHE A 83 -3.78 -7.47 10.39
CA PHE A 83 -3.22 -7.64 11.73
C PHE A 83 -4.23 -7.36 12.86
N GLN A 84 -5.12 -6.36 12.66
CA GLN A 84 -6.14 -5.95 13.62
C GLN A 84 -7.49 -5.82 12.90
N PRO A 85 -8.21 -6.92 12.70
CA PRO A 85 -9.48 -6.92 11.95
C PRO A 85 -10.65 -6.27 12.69
N GLY A 86 -10.59 -6.12 14.01
CA GLY A 86 -11.62 -5.48 14.83
C GLY A 86 -11.05 -4.39 15.72
N MET A 87 -11.84 -3.32 15.92
CA MET A 87 -11.43 -2.13 16.68
C MET A 87 -12.22 -1.95 17.99
N THR A 88 -13.40 -2.60 18.15
CA THR A 88 -14.26 -2.42 19.34
C THR A 88 -14.91 -3.74 19.76
N PRO A 89 -14.30 -4.52 20.63
CA PRO A 89 -12.91 -4.40 21.12
C PRO A 89 -11.87 -4.69 20.03
N CYS A 90 -10.62 -4.28 20.26
CA CYS A 90 -9.54 -4.67 19.38
C CYS A 90 -9.41 -6.20 19.33
N THR A 91 -9.35 -6.74 18.12
CA THR A 91 -9.10 -8.16 17.87
C THR A 91 -7.90 -8.30 16.95
N TYR A 92 -7.20 -9.42 17.05
CA TYR A 92 -5.94 -9.64 16.35
C TYR A 92 -5.96 -10.93 15.56
N ASN A 93 -5.38 -10.89 14.37
CA ASN A 93 -5.16 -12.07 13.55
C ASN A 93 -3.82 -12.72 13.93
N GLN A 94 -3.84 -13.65 14.85
CA GLN A 94 -2.63 -14.30 15.35
C GLN A 94 -1.82 -14.97 14.23
N TYR A 95 -2.48 -15.50 13.21
CA TYR A 95 -1.82 -16.08 12.04
C TYR A 95 -0.91 -15.07 11.32
N ALA A 96 -1.38 -13.82 11.13
CA ALA A 96 -0.56 -12.77 10.51
C ALA A 96 0.62 -12.36 11.39
N TRP A 97 0.43 -12.29 12.72
CA TRP A 97 1.50 -12.00 13.66
C TRP A 97 2.57 -13.10 13.69
N ASP A 98 2.16 -14.36 13.74
CA ASP A 98 3.09 -15.51 13.69
C ASP A 98 3.83 -15.57 12.34
N LYS A 99 3.17 -15.16 11.26
CA LYS A 99 3.80 -15.06 9.93
C LYS A 99 4.82 -13.94 9.89
N LEU A 100 4.56 -12.79 10.52
CA LEU A 100 5.53 -11.70 10.64
C LEU A 100 6.83 -12.19 11.29
N ASP A 101 6.74 -12.87 12.42
CA ASP A 101 7.91 -13.44 13.11
C ASP A 101 8.68 -14.40 12.19
N ARG A 102 7.97 -15.31 11.50
CA ARG A 102 8.60 -16.25 10.54
C ARG A 102 9.33 -15.53 9.40
N VAL A 103 8.75 -14.46 8.85
CA VAL A 103 9.40 -13.67 7.78
C VAL A 103 10.63 -12.94 8.30
N MET A 104 10.55 -12.36 9.51
CA MET A 104 11.67 -11.67 10.15
C MET A 104 12.86 -12.64 10.35
N ASP A 105 12.60 -13.84 10.89
CA ASP A 105 13.61 -14.87 11.10
C ASP A 105 14.21 -15.38 9.80
N ALA A 106 13.38 -15.65 8.79
CA ALA A 106 13.83 -16.11 7.48
C ALA A 106 14.67 -15.05 6.75
N ALA A 107 14.31 -13.76 6.86
CA ALA A 107 15.10 -12.66 6.35
C ALA A 107 16.46 -12.55 7.06
N ALA A 108 16.47 -12.64 8.38
CA ALA A 108 17.70 -12.64 9.19
C ALA A 108 18.65 -13.77 8.79
N ALA A 109 18.13 -14.96 8.52
CA ALA A 109 18.92 -16.11 8.05
C ALA A 109 19.61 -15.87 6.70
N GLN A 110 19.10 -14.94 5.88
CA GLN A 110 19.70 -14.51 4.61
C GLN A 110 20.52 -13.21 4.72
N GLY A 111 20.68 -12.65 5.92
CA GLY A 111 21.40 -11.40 6.15
C GLY A 111 20.64 -10.17 5.64
N LEU A 112 19.31 -10.28 5.48
CA LEU A 112 18.46 -9.20 5.06
C LEU A 112 17.90 -8.45 6.27
N SER A 113 17.99 -7.11 6.27
CA SER A 113 17.23 -6.28 7.19
C SER A 113 15.78 -6.14 6.74
N VAL A 114 14.92 -5.71 7.65
CA VAL A 114 13.47 -5.58 7.40
C VAL A 114 13.00 -4.19 7.78
N MET A 115 12.33 -3.54 6.84
CA MET A 115 11.62 -2.26 7.01
C MET A 115 10.12 -2.48 6.89
N LEU A 116 9.34 -1.92 7.82
CA LEU A 116 7.88 -2.02 7.78
C LEU A 116 7.26 -0.83 7.05
N ARG A 117 6.40 -1.11 6.07
CA ARG A 117 5.47 -0.14 5.48
C ARG A 117 4.13 -0.26 6.19
N VAL A 118 3.86 0.68 7.10
CA VAL A 118 2.79 0.61 8.09
C VAL A 118 1.53 1.33 7.60
N GLY A 119 0.37 0.74 7.83
CA GLY A 119 -0.91 1.42 7.69
C GLY A 119 -1.61 1.26 6.36
N TYR A 120 -1.14 0.43 5.45
CA TYR A 120 -1.82 0.14 4.20
C TYR A 120 -3.31 -0.19 4.43
N THR A 121 -4.21 0.67 3.98
CA THR A 121 -5.62 0.64 4.38
C THR A 121 -6.61 0.45 3.23
N TRP A 122 -6.13 0.23 1.99
CA TRP A 122 -6.96 0.06 0.79
C TRP A 122 -8.14 -0.90 0.97
N ASP A 123 -7.89 -2.04 1.60
CA ASP A 123 -8.89 -3.07 1.82
C ASP A 123 -9.45 -3.06 3.24
N TYR A 124 -9.39 -1.90 3.92
CA TYR A 124 -10.00 -1.78 5.22
C TYR A 124 -11.49 -2.12 5.16
N CYS A 125 -11.90 -3.13 5.90
CA CYS A 125 -13.28 -3.59 5.90
C CYS A 125 -13.95 -3.50 7.26
N GLY A 126 -13.57 -2.54 8.07
CA GLY A 126 -14.21 -2.26 9.36
C GLY A 126 -15.68 -1.85 9.28
N GLY A 127 -16.34 -2.12 8.14
CA GLY A 127 -17.75 -1.89 7.91
C GLY A 127 -18.13 -0.49 7.49
N GLY A 128 -17.21 0.45 7.54
CA GLY A 128 -17.40 1.83 7.11
C GLY A 128 -16.87 2.11 5.69
N ASN A 129 -17.34 3.21 5.12
CA ASN A 129 -16.73 3.76 3.91
C ASN A 129 -15.44 4.53 4.28
N VAL A 130 -14.68 4.96 3.27
CA VAL A 130 -13.44 5.70 3.48
C VAL A 130 -13.63 6.97 4.31
N MET A 131 -14.75 7.67 4.13
CA MET A 131 -15.04 8.90 4.87
C MET A 131 -15.20 8.61 6.38
N ASP A 132 -15.96 7.58 6.74
CA ASP A 132 -16.17 7.21 8.15
C ASP A 132 -14.84 6.85 8.84
N ARG A 133 -13.97 6.11 8.14
CA ARG A 133 -12.65 5.74 8.65
C ARG A 133 -11.76 6.97 8.90
N TYR A 134 -11.66 7.87 7.92
CA TYR A 134 -10.86 9.08 8.09
C TYR A 134 -11.42 10.00 9.15
N GLN A 135 -12.74 10.12 9.26
CA GLN A 135 -13.37 10.86 10.36
C GLN A 135 -12.98 10.29 11.71
N GLY A 136 -13.03 8.97 11.87
CA GLY A 136 -12.64 8.30 13.11
C GLY A 136 -11.16 8.45 13.47
N LEU A 137 -10.28 8.52 12.45
CA LEU A 137 -8.84 8.77 12.65
C LEU A 137 -8.54 10.24 12.96
N MET A 138 -9.28 11.20 12.38
CA MET A 138 -9.12 12.63 12.63
C MET A 138 -9.63 13.07 14.00
N GLN A 139 -10.61 12.35 14.53
CA GLN A 139 -11.16 12.59 15.87
C GLN A 139 -10.41 11.76 16.91
N GLU A 140 -10.25 12.28 18.11
CA GLU A 140 -9.81 11.47 19.25
C GLU A 140 -10.92 10.48 19.62
N GLY A 141 -10.78 9.24 19.19
CA GLY A 141 -11.80 8.22 19.36
C GLY A 141 -11.29 6.79 19.27
N THR A 142 -12.22 5.89 19.04
CA THR A 142 -11.98 4.44 19.00
C THR A 142 -10.98 4.06 17.90
N GLU A 143 -11.14 4.63 16.71
CA GLU A 143 -10.31 4.33 15.54
C GLU A 143 -8.87 4.82 15.76
N ARG A 144 -8.71 6.03 16.32
CA ARG A 144 -7.39 6.57 16.67
C ARG A 144 -6.69 5.73 17.72
N SER A 145 -7.42 5.32 18.76
CA SER A 145 -6.87 4.47 19.82
C SER A 145 -6.49 3.09 19.29
N ALA A 146 -7.34 2.47 18.47
CA ALA A 146 -7.07 1.19 17.84
C ALA A 146 -5.86 1.25 16.87
N TRP A 147 -5.73 2.36 16.15
CA TRP A 147 -4.56 2.64 15.31
C TRP A 147 -3.25 2.65 16.13
N LEU A 148 -3.22 3.38 17.23
CA LEU A 148 -2.02 3.46 18.07
C LEU A 148 -1.68 2.10 18.72
N GLU A 149 -2.69 1.32 19.08
CA GLU A 149 -2.49 -0.04 19.59
C GLU A 149 -1.89 -0.97 18.53
N TYR A 150 -2.40 -0.91 17.28
CA TYR A 150 -1.84 -1.66 16.15
C TYR A 150 -0.38 -1.27 15.86
N VAL A 151 -0.09 0.03 15.74
CA VAL A 151 1.25 0.55 15.47
C VAL A 151 2.25 0.19 16.57
N GLY A 152 1.84 0.33 17.82
CA GLY A 152 2.66 -0.04 18.98
C GLY A 152 2.96 -1.53 19.04
N ARG A 153 1.98 -2.37 18.72
CA ARG A 153 2.16 -3.83 18.66
C ARG A 153 3.09 -4.25 17.52
N LEU A 154 3.00 -3.59 16.36
CA LEU A 154 3.95 -3.81 15.26
C LEU A 154 5.38 -3.51 15.69
N TYR A 155 5.61 -2.37 16.34
CA TYR A 155 6.93 -2.03 16.85
C TYR A 155 7.44 -3.05 17.86
N GLN A 156 6.61 -3.47 18.81
CA GLN A 156 6.99 -4.47 19.81
C GLN A 156 7.39 -5.82 19.17
N ALA A 157 6.62 -6.28 18.20
CA ALA A 157 6.93 -7.52 17.49
C ALA A 157 8.23 -7.38 16.69
N ALA A 158 8.33 -6.38 15.81
CA ALA A 158 9.46 -6.23 14.91
C ALA A 158 10.77 -5.88 15.64
N SER A 159 10.73 -5.02 16.65
CA SER A 159 11.94 -4.58 17.39
C SER A 159 12.56 -5.68 18.26
N SER A 160 11.90 -6.83 18.43
CA SER A 160 12.47 -8.00 19.07
C SER A 160 13.50 -8.73 18.18
N HIS A 161 13.52 -8.45 16.87
CA HIS A 161 14.43 -9.03 15.89
C HIS A 161 15.59 -8.08 15.58
N GLU A 162 16.83 -8.59 15.59
CA GLU A 162 18.05 -7.80 15.38
C GLU A 162 18.14 -7.19 13.95
N ASN A 163 17.48 -7.81 12.99
CA ASN A 163 17.44 -7.33 11.60
C ASN A 163 16.34 -6.29 11.31
N PHE A 164 15.58 -5.87 12.32
CA PHE A 164 14.63 -4.78 12.17
C PHE A 164 15.34 -3.45 11.99
N CYS A 165 15.02 -2.69 10.93
CA CYS A 165 15.68 -1.42 10.63
C CYS A 165 14.75 -0.18 10.65
N GLY A 166 13.49 -0.34 11.08
CA GLY A 166 12.54 0.77 11.20
C GLY A 166 11.31 0.62 10.32
N GLY A 167 10.62 1.74 10.08
CA GLY A 167 9.41 1.75 9.28
C GLY A 167 8.95 3.14 8.90
N PHE A 168 7.92 3.18 8.06
CA PHE A 168 7.28 4.41 7.62
C PHE A 168 5.77 4.21 7.46
N LEU A 169 5.00 5.26 7.74
CA LEU A 169 3.57 5.30 7.47
C LEU A 169 3.33 5.44 5.97
N THR A 170 2.39 4.68 5.45
CA THR A 170 1.90 4.83 4.08
C THR A 170 0.44 5.23 4.08
N TRP A 171 0.09 6.14 3.17
CA TRP A 171 -1.27 6.61 2.96
C TRP A 171 -1.67 6.47 1.50
N GLU A 172 -1.36 5.37 0.91
CA GLU A 172 -1.65 5.13 -0.49
C GLU A 172 -3.16 5.22 -0.81
N ASP A 173 -4.03 4.94 0.17
CA ASP A 173 -5.47 5.11 0.04
C ASP A 173 -5.98 6.54 0.24
N PHE A 174 -5.10 7.52 0.39
CA PHE A 174 -5.50 8.92 0.55
C PHE A 174 -6.30 9.45 -0.65
N TRP A 175 -6.09 8.89 -1.83
CA TRP A 175 -6.89 9.15 -3.02
C TRP A 175 -8.38 8.98 -2.79
N ASN A 176 -8.75 7.85 -2.18
CA ASN A 176 -10.15 7.56 -1.90
C ASN A 176 -10.80 8.62 -1.00
N PHE A 177 -10.03 9.14 -0.03
CA PHE A 177 -10.49 10.23 0.82
C PHE A 177 -10.56 11.55 0.07
N THR A 178 -9.51 11.93 -0.65
CA THR A 178 -9.47 13.19 -1.40
C THR A 178 -10.52 13.24 -2.48
N ASP A 179 -10.75 12.15 -3.20
CA ASP A 179 -11.79 12.03 -4.22
C ASP A 179 -13.19 12.06 -3.63
N SER A 180 -13.41 11.29 -2.58
CA SER A 180 -14.70 11.26 -1.89
C SER A 180 -15.06 12.62 -1.31
N SER A 181 -14.10 13.31 -0.69
CA SER A 181 -14.29 14.66 -0.15
C SER A 181 -14.65 15.66 -1.25
N ALA A 182 -13.89 15.68 -2.36
CA ALA A 182 -14.12 16.58 -3.48
C ALA A 182 -15.49 16.37 -4.15
N SER A 183 -16.00 15.15 -4.15
CA SER A 183 -17.28 14.79 -4.77
C SER A 183 -18.51 15.21 -3.97
N LEU A 184 -18.35 15.61 -2.70
CA LEU A 184 -19.49 15.98 -1.82
C LEU A 184 -20.15 17.29 -2.22
N GLY A 185 -19.40 18.23 -2.82
CA GLY A 185 -19.89 19.53 -3.28
C GLY A 185 -20.38 20.43 -2.14
N ASN A 186 -21.01 21.57 -2.52
CA ASN A 186 -21.43 22.63 -1.61
C ASN A 186 -22.84 22.45 -0.99
N GLY A 187 -23.46 21.29 -1.16
CA GLY A 187 -24.77 20.99 -0.56
C GLY A 187 -24.71 20.84 0.95
N VAL A 188 -25.90 20.72 1.58
CA VAL A 188 -26.01 20.54 3.03
C VAL A 188 -25.14 19.40 3.55
N LYS A 189 -25.08 18.27 2.81
CA LYS A 189 -24.24 17.13 3.18
C LYS A 189 -22.74 17.50 3.15
N GLY A 190 -22.28 18.18 2.11
CA GLY A 190 -20.87 18.57 1.99
C GLY A 190 -20.42 19.49 3.11
N ARG A 191 -21.22 20.53 3.42
CA ARG A 191 -20.94 21.44 4.55
C ARG A 191 -20.96 20.73 5.90
N SER A 192 -21.97 19.88 6.13
CA SER A 192 -22.06 19.09 7.36
C SER A 192 -20.84 18.16 7.55
N MET A 193 -20.38 17.52 6.48
CA MET A 193 -19.21 16.67 6.52
C MET A 193 -17.93 17.48 6.76
N ALA A 194 -17.72 18.58 6.06
CA ALA A 194 -16.54 19.45 6.26
C ALA A 194 -16.43 19.91 7.72
N LYS A 195 -17.56 20.29 8.32
CA LYS A 195 -17.61 20.65 9.75
C LYS A 195 -17.32 19.46 10.65
N ALA A 196 -17.92 18.31 10.38
CA ALA A 196 -17.74 17.09 11.19
C ALA A 196 -16.31 16.56 11.16
N PHE A 197 -15.55 16.84 10.10
CA PHE A 197 -14.12 16.48 10.01
C PHE A 197 -13.18 17.49 10.67
N GLY A 198 -13.66 18.66 11.09
CA GLY A 198 -12.84 19.73 11.63
C GLY A 198 -12.22 20.65 10.56
N TYR A 199 -12.57 20.47 9.28
CA TYR A 199 -12.06 21.31 8.20
C TYR A 199 -12.47 22.78 8.35
N VAL A 200 -13.68 23.04 8.83
CA VAL A 200 -14.17 24.39 9.11
C VAL A 200 -13.35 25.06 10.19
N ASP A 201 -13.05 24.33 11.26
CA ASP A 201 -12.26 24.84 12.39
C ASP A 201 -10.83 25.15 11.94
N TYR A 202 -10.21 24.24 11.19
CA TYR A 202 -8.90 24.46 10.57
C TYR A 202 -8.88 25.72 9.67
N ALA A 203 -9.87 25.87 8.81
CA ALA A 203 -9.94 27.02 7.91
C ALA A 203 -10.12 28.34 8.67
N MET A 204 -10.96 28.34 9.73
CA MET A 204 -11.18 29.50 10.59
C MET A 204 -9.93 29.90 11.38
N GLU A 205 -9.09 28.95 11.76
CA GLU A 205 -7.85 29.20 12.50
C GLU A 205 -6.72 29.74 11.61
N ASN A 206 -6.72 29.40 10.31
CA ASN A 206 -5.59 29.64 9.43
C ASN A 206 -5.84 30.71 8.35
N TYR A 207 -7.09 31.06 8.06
CA TYR A 207 -7.46 31.97 6.95
C TYR A 207 -8.52 32.97 7.37
N GLU A 208 -8.43 34.19 6.83
CA GLU A 208 -9.53 35.16 6.92
C GLU A 208 -10.64 34.78 5.94
N LEU A 209 -11.89 35.18 6.23
CA LEU A 209 -13.04 34.80 5.40
C LEU A 209 -12.92 35.32 3.96
N GLU A 210 -12.44 36.55 3.80
CA GLU A 210 -12.22 37.20 2.51
C GLU A 210 -11.19 36.44 1.64
N GLU A 211 -10.14 35.86 2.25
CA GLU A 211 -9.16 35.02 1.55
C GLU A 211 -9.80 33.72 1.05
N LEU A 212 -10.66 33.14 1.87
CA LEU A 212 -11.40 31.93 1.49
C LEU A 212 -12.41 32.21 0.36
N GLU A 213 -13.11 33.36 0.40
CA GLU A 213 -14.01 33.78 -0.68
C GLU A 213 -13.28 33.89 -2.03
N GLU A 214 -12.09 34.48 -2.03
CA GLU A 214 -11.25 34.56 -3.22
C GLU A 214 -10.87 33.15 -3.73
N MET A 215 -10.42 32.27 -2.85
CA MET A 215 -10.03 30.89 -3.19
C MET A 215 -11.21 30.03 -3.66
N TYR A 216 -12.39 30.20 -3.05
CA TYR A 216 -13.61 29.49 -3.44
C TYR A 216 -14.26 30.09 -4.68
N GLY A 217 -13.92 31.35 -5.02
CA GLY A 217 -14.44 32.08 -6.17
C GLY A 217 -15.90 32.54 -6.04
N HIS A 218 -16.42 32.64 -4.82
CA HIS A 218 -17.75 33.14 -4.52
C HIS A 218 -17.87 33.65 -3.08
N GLU A 219 -18.87 34.49 -2.81
CA GLU A 219 -19.19 34.98 -1.48
C GLU A 219 -19.60 33.86 -0.52
N LEU A 220 -19.15 33.92 0.71
CA LEU A 220 -19.49 33.04 1.83
C LEU A 220 -20.22 33.87 2.88
N SER A 221 -21.36 33.38 3.39
CA SER A 221 -22.06 34.08 4.49
C SER A 221 -21.30 33.96 5.83
N GLY A 222 -20.33 33.06 5.90
CA GLY A 222 -19.48 32.78 7.06
C GLY A 222 -18.79 31.43 6.91
N TYR A 223 -17.97 31.07 7.90
CA TYR A 223 -17.23 29.80 7.88
C TYR A 223 -18.12 28.53 7.86
N ASP A 224 -19.38 28.63 8.33
CA ASP A 224 -20.34 27.52 8.27
C ASP A 224 -20.78 27.18 6.83
N ASP A 225 -20.48 28.02 5.85
CA ASP A 225 -20.72 27.75 4.42
C ASP A 225 -19.60 26.95 3.77
N LEU A 226 -18.48 26.73 4.45
CA LEU A 226 -17.36 25.98 3.92
C LEU A 226 -17.72 24.50 3.67
N TYR A 227 -17.15 23.97 2.64
CA TYR A 227 -17.28 22.58 2.20
C TYR A 227 -15.94 22.09 1.64
N PHE A 228 -15.75 20.78 1.49
CA PHE A 228 -14.54 20.28 0.85
C PHE A 228 -14.51 20.71 -0.62
N PRO A 229 -13.48 21.46 -1.03
CA PRO A 229 -13.41 22.03 -2.37
C PRO A 229 -13.20 20.97 -3.45
N ALA A 230 -13.69 21.22 -4.64
CA ALA A 230 -13.45 20.38 -5.82
C ALA A 230 -11.95 20.34 -6.17
N LYS A 231 -11.52 19.31 -6.90
CA LYS A 231 -10.10 19.09 -7.24
C LYS A 231 -9.50 20.28 -8.01
N ASP A 232 -10.26 20.88 -8.90
CA ASP A 232 -9.88 22.02 -9.76
C ASP A 232 -10.07 23.40 -9.12
N SER A 233 -10.47 23.46 -7.85
CA SER A 233 -10.66 24.70 -7.10
C SER A 233 -9.33 25.20 -6.53
N GLN A 234 -9.11 26.51 -6.53
CA GLN A 234 -7.97 27.13 -5.83
C GLN A 234 -8.02 26.87 -4.32
N ALA A 235 -9.23 26.76 -3.74
CA ALA A 235 -9.42 26.40 -2.34
C ALA A 235 -8.93 24.97 -2.01
N ARG A 236 -8.60 24.14 -3.02
CA ARG A 236 -8.06 22.79 -2.78
C ARG A 236 -6.75 22.83 -1.98
N SER A 237 -5.97 23.90 -2.07
CA SER A 237 -4.78 24.12 -1.24
C SER A 237 -5.09 24.20 0.25
N VAL A 238 -6.25 24.77 0.62
CA VAL A 238 -6.72 24.82 2.02
C VAL A 238 -7.03 23.42 2.53
N PHE A 239 -7.72 22.61 1.72
CA PHE A 239 -8.00 21.20 2.05
C PHE A 239 -6.71 20.40 2.24
N TYR A 240 -5.73 20.60 1.39
CA TYR A 240 -4.46 19.89 1.51
C TYR A 240 -3.68 20.31 2.77
N GLY A 241 -3.68 21.59 3.12
CA GLY A 241 -3.11 22.05 4.39
C GLY A 241 -3.76 21.41 5.61
N PHE A 242 -5.09 21.31 5.61
CA PHE A 242 -5.85 20.58 6.62
C PHE A 242 -5.46 19.10 6.69
N TYR A 243 -5.38 18.44 5.54
CA TYR A 243 -5.04 17.04 5.47
C TYR A 243 -3.58 16.76 5.91
N ASP A 244 -2.66 17.65 5.52
CA ASP A 244 -1.26 17.58 5.95
C ASP A 244 -1.12 17.75 7.47
N GLN A 245 -1.87 18.68 8.08
CA GLN A 245 -1.92 18.82 9.53
C GLN A 245 -2.36 17.50 10.20
N PHE A 246 -3.43 16.89 9.73
CA PHE A 246 -3.90 15.61 10.25
C PHE A 246 -2.83 14.50 10.14
N LEU A 247 -2.19 14.36 8.98
CA LEU A 247 -1.13 13.36 8.81
C LEU A 247 0.05 13.59 9.74
N ASN A 248 0.41 14.86 9.96
CA ASN A 248 1.47 15.24 10.90
C ASN A 248 1.14 14.86 12.35
N GLU A 249 -0.08 15.12 12.77
CA GLU A 249 -0.58 14.75 14.09
C GLU A 249 -0.61 13.23 14.27
N LEU A 250 -1.10 12.51 13.27
CA LEU A 250 -1.15 11.05 13.30
C LEU A 250 0.26 10.44 13.35
N LEU A 251 1.22 11.01 12.61
CA LEU A 251 2.62 10.57 12.67
C LEU A 251 3.21 10.83 14.06
N ALA A 252 3.01 12.02 14.61
CA ALA A 252 3.53 12.39 15.94
C ALA A 252 2.99 11.45 17.03
N ASP A 253 1.69 11.17 17.01
CA ASP A 253 1.08 10.21 17.94
C ASP A 253 1.62 8.79 17.72
N SER A 254 1.74 8.36 16.47
CA SER A 254 2.29 7.04 16.14
C SER A 254 3.74 6.89 16.62
N GLN A 255 4.55 7.96 16.59
CA GLN A 255 5.92 7.96 17.10
C GLN A 255 6.01 7.78 18.61
N THR A 256 4.96 8.07 19.36
CA THR A 256 4.92 7.79 20.81
C THR A 256 4.95 6.30 21.13
N VAL A 257 4.49 5.45 20.20
CA VAL A 257 4.42 4.00 20.33
C VAL A 257 5.33 3.25 19.34
N PHE A 258 5.85 3.92 18.33
CA PHE A 258 6.83 3.42 17.37
C PHE A 258 7.92 4.47 17.16
N PRO A 259 8.93 4.52 18.04
CA PRO A 259 10.02 5.50 17.94
C PRO A 259 10.74 5.46 16.59
N GLY A 260 10.99 6.63 16.01
CA GLY A 260 11.70 6.74 14.73
C GLY A 260 10.86 6.40 13.48
N LEU A 261 9.55 6.17 13.64
CA LEU A 261 8.66 5.98 12.49
C LEU A 261 8.72 7.19 11.56
N SER A 262 8.89 6.93 10.26
CA SER A 262 8.88 7.96 9.23
C SER A 262 7.51 8.05 8.54
N MET A 263 7.41 8.88 7.52
CA MET A 263 6.20 9.02 6.71
C MET A 263 6.52 8.98 5.23
N GLU A 264 5.74 8.23 4.49
CA GLU A 264 5.72 8.26 3.03
C GLU A 264 5.15 9.59 2.54
N VAL A 265 5.86 10.19 1.60
CA VAL A 265 5.39 11.34 0.86
C VAL A 265 5.03 10.89 -0.54
N ARG A 266 3.86 11.24 -0.99
CA ARG A 266 3.47 10.97 -2.37
C ARG A 266 3.68 12.22 -3.21
N LEU A 267 4.66 12.15 -4.10
CA LEU A 267 4.71 12.97 -5.31
C LEU A 267 4.06 12.18 -6.44
N ASP A 268 2.80 11.96 -6.28
CA ASP A 268 2.02 11.27 -7.28
C ASP A 268 1.59 12.24 -8.35
N VAL A 269 1.53 11.76 -9.56
CA VAL A 269 1.14 12.59 -10.66
C VAL A 269 0.06 11.86 -11.42
N ASP A 270 -1.10 11.99 -10.88
CA ASP A 270 -2.27 11.83 -11.71
C ASP A 270 -2.43 13.09 -12.54
N PRO A 271 -2.68 12.95 -13.83
CA PRO A 271 -2.98 14.09 -14.66
C PRO A 271 -4.25 14.78 -14.19
N VAL A 272 -4.18 16.08 -14.05
CA VAL A 272 -5.35 16.93 -13.82
C VAL A 272 -5.83 17.46 -15.16
N ASP A 273 -7.05 17.11 -15.52
CA ASP A 273 -7.73 17.68 -16.68
C ASP A 273 -8.17 19.10 -16.39
N HIS A 274 -7.67 20.06 -17.14
CA HIS A 274 -8.12 21.43 -17.10
C HIS A 274 -9.36 21.66 -17.98
N LYS A 275 -10.13 22.71 -17.65
CA LYS A 275 -11.35 23.08 -18.40
C LYS A 275 -11.10 23.41 -19.87
N ASP A 276 -9.89 23.78 -20.23
CA ASP A 276 -9.47 24.04 -21.61
C ASP A 276 -9.04 22.79 -22.38
N GLY A 277 -9.13 21.62 -21.76
CA GLY A 277 -8.76 20.34 -22.34
C GLY A 277 -7.26 20.03 -22.27
N SER A 278 -6.47 20.89 -21.63
CA SER A 278 -5.07 20.56 -21.32
C SER A 278 -4.98 19.63 -20.11
N GLN A 279 -3.92 18.82 -20.06
CA GLN A 279 -3.58 18.01 -18.91
C GLN A 279 -2.30 18.54 -18.28
N GLU A 280 -2.25 18.58 -16.98
CA GLU A 280 -1.05 18.88 -16.21
C GLU A 280 -0.77 17.76 -15.23
N GLY A 281 0.49 17.36 -15.11
CA GLY A 281 0.90 16.46 -14.07
C GLY A 281 0.68 17.09 -12.69
N PHE A 282 -0.11 16.44 -11.85
CA PHE A 282 -0.48 16.97 -10.56
C PHE A 282 0.43 16.41 -9.46
N MET A 283 1.01 17.28 -8.66
CA MET A 283 1.78 16.89 -7.50
C MET A 283 0.99 17.15 -6.23
N HIS A 284 0.78 16.11 -5.43
CA HIS A 284 0.22 16.23 -4.09
C HIS A 284 1.28 16.75 -3.13
N SER A 285 1.67 18.00 -3.31
CA SER A 285 2.68 18.66 -2.49
C SER A 285 2.24 18.86 -1.04
N SER A 286 0.96 18.77 -0.78
CA SER A 286 0.37 18.96 0.54
C SER A 286 0.53 17.77 1.47
N THR A 287 0.85 16.59 0.96
CA THR A 287 1.12 15.41 1.79
C THR A 287 2.58 15.31 2.20
N PHE A 288 3.29 16.45 2.23
CA PHE A 288 4.67 16.48 2.67
C PHE A 288 4.79 16.33 4.17
N PRO A 289 5.79 15.55 4.61
CA PRO A 289 5.94 15.22 5.98
C PRO A 289 6.26 16.44 6.81
N SER A 290 5.70 16.42 7.95
CA SER A 290 6.00 17.27 9.06
C SER A 290 7.49 17.29 9.38
N GLY A 291 7.84 18.31 10.16
CA GLY A 291 9.11 18.39 10.83
C GLY A 291 9.46 17.18 11.70
N SER A 292 8.50 16.32 12.08
CA SER A 292 8.71 15.20 12.99
C SER A 292 9.22 13.92 12.35
N ALA A 293 9.10 13.72 11.02
CA ALA A 293 9.65 12.54 10.37
C ALA A 293 11.19 12.53 10.38
N ALA A 294 11.80 11.38 10.68
CA ALA A 294 13.25 11.21 10.69
C ALA A 294 13.85 11.25 9.29
N TYR A 295 13.16 10.66 8.33
CA TYR A 295 13.47 10.70 6.90
C TYR A 295 12.16 10.79 6.10
N THR A 296 12.27 11.05 4.79
CA THR A 296 11.12 11.07 3.88
C THR A 296 11.13 9.83 3.02
N SER A 297 10.11 9.00 3.14
CA SER A 297 9.84 7.96 2.15
C SER A 297 9.10 8.56 0.97
N ALA A 298 9.36 8.07 -0.23
CA ALA A 298 8.72 8.55 -1.43
C ALA A 298 8.32 7.41 -2.35
N MET A 299 7.13 7.47 -2.89
CA MET A 299 6.69 6.61 -3.97
C MET A 299 7.21 7.11 -5.32
N TYR A 300 7.24 6.21 -6.30
CA TYR A 300 7.48 6.48 -7.71
C TYR A 300 8.83 7.11 -8.06
N GLY A 301 9.81 6.26 -8.28
CA GLY A 301 11.12 6.66 -8.79
C GLY A 301 11.18 6.92 -10.28
N ILE A 302 10.14 6.60 -11.05
CA ILE A 302 10.02 6.99 -12.44
C ILE A 302 9.37 8.37 -12.50
N PRO A 303 9.73 9.16 -13.52
CA PRO A 303 9.18 10.50 -13.69
C PRO A 303 7.69 10.51 -14.09
N MET A 304 6.90 9.60 -13.54
CA MET A 304 5.45 9.61 -13.75
C MET A 304 4.86 10.98 -13.46
N GLY A 305 5.47 11.69 -12.53
CA GLY A 305 5.16 13.01 -12.12
C GLY A 305 5.40 14.16 -13.07
N PHE A 306 6.00 13.91 -14.16
CA PHE A 306 6.35 14.98 -15.09
C PHE A 306 5.84 14.73 -16.50
N MET A 307 4.96 13.73 -16.65
CA MET A 307 4.55 13.22 -17.94
C MET A 307 3.06 13.04 -18.01
N ASN A 308 2.52 13.22 -19.19
CA ASN A 308 1.11 12.99 -19.44
C ASN A 308 0.81 11.50 -19.53
N GLU A 309 -0.45 11.15 -19.35
CA GLU A 309 -0.92 9.80 -19.62
C GLU A 309 -0.48 9.31 -21.00
N HIS A 310 -0.24 8.00 -21.09
CA HIS A 310 0.18 7.30 -22.31
C HIS A 310 1.57 7.66 -22.87
N GLU A 311 2.31 8.56 -22.24
CA GLU A 311 3.69 8.82 -22.67
C GLU A 311 4.58 7.57 -22.52
N ARG A 312 5.47 7.39 -23.49
CA ARG A 312 6.46 6.31 -23.52
C ARG A 312 7.84 6.92 -23.74
N VAL A 313 8.63 6.92 -22.67
CA VAL A 313 9.90 7.64 -22.58
C VAL A 313 11.10 6.73 -22.78
N THR A 314 12.18 7.32 -23.24
CA THR A 314 13.49 6.67 -23.30
C THR A 314 14.17 6.67 -21.93
N ALA A 315 15.16 5.81 -21.75
CA ALA A 315 16.03 5.81 -20.56
C ALA A 315 16.71 7.17 -20.37
N ALA A 316 17.16 7.80 -21.44
CA ALA A 316 17.82 9.10 -21.37
C ALA A 316 16.89 10.20 -20.85
N GLU A 317 15.66 10.28 -21.33
CA GLU A 317 14.65 11.23 -20.85
C GLU A 317 14.31 11.00 -19.38
N ALA A 318 14.15 9.75 -18.96
CA ALA A 318 13.88 9.39 -17.58
C ALA A 318 15.07 9.75 -16.65
N LEU A 319 16.29 9.45 -17.06
CA LEU A 319 17.51 9.77 -16.31
C LEU A 319 17.75 11.29 -16.18
N GLU A 320 17.29 12.09 -17.12
CA GLU A 320 17.31 13.55 -17.02
C GLU A 320 16.28 14.07 -16.00
N LYS A 321 15.12 13.44 -15.91
CA LYS A 321 14.01 13.92 -15.07
C LYS A 321 14.09 13.46 -13.61
N ILE A 322 14.60 12.27 -13.34
CA ILE A 322 14.65 11.74 -11.96
C ILE A 322 15.43 12.62 -10.98
N PRO A 323 16.57 13.26 -11.31
CA PRO A 323 17.23 14.20 -10.40
C PRO A 323 16.36 15.39 -10.04
N VAL A 324 15.55 15.88 -10.97
CA VAL A 324 14.61 17.02 -10.74
C VAL A 324 13.54 16.60 -9.73
N PHE A 325 13.00 15.40 -9.89
CA PHE A 325 12.02 14.82 -8.97
C PHE A 325 12.61 14.66 -7.55
N LEU A 326 13.77 14.02 -7.43
CA LEU A 326 14.45 13.82 -6.14
C LEU A 326 14.83 15.14 -5.46
N ASN A 327 15.25 16.15 -6.24
CA ASN A 327 15.54 17.47 -5.70
C ASN A 327 14.28 18.16 -5.16
N ARG A 328 13.13 18.02 -5.83
CA ARG A 328 11.85 18.53 -5.31
C ARG A 328 11.48 17.85 -3.99
N LEU A 329 11.57 16.52 -3.91
CA LEU A 329 11.37 15.78 -2.66
C LEU A 329 12.26 16.32 -1.53
N HIS A 330 13.54 16.52 -1.82
CA HIS A 330 14.50 17.03 -0.86
C HIS A 330 14.14 18.45 -0.37
N VAL A 331 13.73 19.34 -1.27
CA VAL A 331 13.30 20.70 -0.92
C VAL A 331 12.03 20.65 -0.06
N TYR A 332 11.03 19.92 -0.49
CA TYR A 332 9.75 19.86 0.22
C TYR A 332 9.84 19.14 1.57
N SER A 333 10.72 18.15 1.69
CA SER A 333 10.97 17.47 2.98
C SER A 333 11.79 18.31 3.96
N GLY A 334 12.13 19.56 3.61
CA GLY A 334 12.95 20.42 4.46
C GLY A 334 14.40 19.94 4.57
N GLY A 335 14.91 19.26 3.54
CA GLY A 335 16.30 18.76 3.49
C GLY A 335 16.53 17.43 4.20
N LYS A 336 15.47 16.71 4.57
CA LYS A 336 15.61 15.37 5.17
C LYS A 336 16.17 14.36 4.17
N PRO A 337 16.83 13.30 4.65
CA PRO A 337 17.17 12.16 3.79
C PRO A 337 15.94 11.60 3.09
N VAL A 338 16.09 11.17 1.86
CA VAL A 338 15.02 10.56 1.06
C VAL A 338 15.27 9.07 0.92
N TYR A 339 14.28 8.26 1.27
CA TYR A 339 14.22 6.84 0.97
C TYR A 339 13.14 6.61 -0.09
N LEU A 340 13.51 6.05 -1.22
CA LEU A 340 12.59 5.83 -2.34
C LEU A 340 11.93 4.46 -2.20
N ASP A 341 10.83 4.38 -1.46
CA ASP A 341 10.22 3.10 -1.04
C ASP A 341 9.51 2.33 -2.15
N GLN A 342 9.09 3.02 -3.22
CA GLN A 342 8.54 2.40 -4.43
C GLN A 342 9.28 2.92 -5.67
N PHE A 343 10.45 2.36 -5.90
CA PHE A 343 11.18 2.60 -7.14
C PHE A 343 10.56 1.77 -8.26
N LEU A 344 9.83 2.45 -9.14
CA LEU A 344 9.18 1.88 -10.31
C LEU A 344 10.02 2.18 -11.55
N PHE A 345 10.49 1.17 -12.25
CA PHE A 345 11.01 1.28 -13.61
C PHE A 345 10.00 0.71 -14.64
N THR A 346 8.97 0.07 -14.13
CA THR A 346 7.77 -0.36 -14.85
C THR A 346 6.60 -0.32 -13.87
N ASP A 347 5.44 0.15 -14.32
CA ASP A 347 4.23 0.04 -13.53
C ASP A 347 3.49 -1.24 -13.90
N ASN A 348 3.38 -2.16 -12.97
CA ASN A 348 2.62 -3.39 -13.13
C ASN A 348 1.31 -3.39 -12.33
N THR A 349 0.92 -2.25 -11.78
CA THR A 349 -0.36 -2.09 -11.12
C THR A 349 -1.50 -2.24 -12.12
N VAL A 350 -2.43 -3.12 -11.82
CA VAL A 350 -3.58 -3.38 -12.69
C VAL A 350 -4.49 -2.16 -12.73
N GLY A 351 -4.84 -1.72 -13.94
CA GLY A 351 -5.68 -0.54 -14.15
C GLY A 351 -4.94 0.77 -14.38
N TYR A 352 -3.60 0.76 -14.23
CA TYR A 352 -2.74 1.94 -14.42
C TYR A 352 -1.84 1.83 -15.66
N GLU A 353 -2.23 1.02 -16.64
CA GLU A 353 -1.49 0.85 -17.90
C GLU A 353 -1.44 2.15 -18.75
N HIS A 354 -2.29 3.10 -18.42
CA HIS A 354 -2.32 4.44 -19.03
C HIS A 354 -1.23 5.38 -18.51
N ASN A 355 -0.64 5.11 -17.34
CA ASN A 355 0.43 5.94 -16.81
C ASN A 355 1.63 6.02 -17.77
N ALA A 356 2.41 7.10 -17.65
CA ALA A 356 3.67 7.25 -18.36
C ALA A 356 4.63 6.10 -18.00
N GLN A 357 5.29 5.52 -18.99
CA GLN A 357 6.18 4.37 -18.80
C GLN A 357 7.44 4.48 -19.65
N LEU A 358 8.50 3.82 -19.21
CA LEU A 358 9.65 3.56 -20.07
C LEU A 358 9.26 2.70 -21.27
N ARG A 359 9.89 2.92 -22.40
CA ARG A 359 9.81 2.02 -23.54
C ARG A 359 10.37 0.65 -23.14
N GLU A 360 9.76 -0.41 -23.67
CA GLU A 360 10.10 -1.78 -23.29
C GLU A 360 11.59 -2.14 -23.47
N ASP A 361 12.20 -1.65 -24.53
CA ASP A 361 13.61 -1.87 -24.86
C ASP A 361 14.58 -0.93 -24.10
N GLU A 362 14.07 0.03 -23.36
CA GLU A 362 14.84 1.04 -22.63
C GLU A 362 14.97 0.75 -21.12
N LYS A 363 14.19 -0.18 -20.59
CA LYS A 363 14.12 -0.46 -19.14
C LYS A 363 15.48 -0.89 -18.56
N SER A 364 16.18 -1.78 -19.23
CA SER A 364 17.53 -2.21 -18.79
C SER A 364 18.54 -1.05 -18.82
N LEU A 365 18.52 -0.22 -19.85
CA LEU A 365 19.38 0.96 -19.95
C LEU A 365 19.12 1.97 -18.82
N TYR A 366 17.84 2.14 -18.45
CA TYR A 366 17.49 2.98 -17.31
C TYR A 366 18.08 2.45 -16.00
N LEU A 367 17.90 1.14 -15.70
CA LEU A 367 18.45 0.52 -14.50
C LEU A 367 19.99 0.63 -14.45
N GLU A 368 20.68 0.44 -15.58
CA GLU A 368 22.14 0.57 -15.67
C GLU A 368 22.63 2.01 -15.41
N GLY A 369 21.82 3.01 -15.80
CA GLY A 369 22.16 4.44 -15.70
C GLY A 369 21.77 5.10 -14.38
N VAL A 370 20.78 4.59 -13.65
CA VAL A 370 20.18 5.29 -12.51
C VAL A 370 20.97 5.18 -11.21
N ALA A 371 21.82 4.16 -11.06
CA ALA A 371 22.55 3.90 -9.81
C ALA A 371 23.33 5.12 -9.25
N PRO A 372 24.13 5.87 -10.03
CA PRO A 372 24.83 7.04 -9.49
C PRO A 372 23.87 8.15 -9.04
N ILE A 373 22.71 8.29 -9.66
CA ILE A 373 21.70 9.28 -9.27
C ILE A 373 21.12 8.89 -7.92
N LEU A 374 20.67 7.64 -7.78
CA LEU A 374 20.13 7.12 -6.52
C LEU A 374 21.13 7.24 -5.38
N LYS A 375 22.37 6.80 -5.61
CA LYS A 375 23.44 6.84 -4.59
C LYS A 375 23.73 8.24 -4.07
N ASN A 376 23.62 9.26 -4.92
CA ASN A 376 23.92 10.65 -4.56
C ASN A 376 22.71 11.39 -3.96
N SER A 377 21.50 10.95 -4.23
CA SER A 377 20.28 11.71 -3.91
C SER A 377 19.35 11.01 -2.92
N THR A 378 19.61 9.74 -2.57
CA THR A 378 18.76 8.97 -1.66
C THR A 378 19.59 8.21 -0.63
N MET A 379 18.97 7.82 0.48
CA MET A 379 19.58 6.92 1.46
C MET A 379 19.31 5.44 1.17
N GLY A 380 18.48 5.16 0.19
CA GLY A 380 18.10 3.82 -0.23
C GLY A 380 16.94 3.82 -1.20
N TYR A 381 16.64 2.65 -1.73
CA TYR A 381 15.50 2.43 -2.60
C TYR A 381 14.83 1.07 -2.32
N GLY A 382 13.56 0.94 -2.66
CA GLY A 382 12.81 -0.30 -2.66
C GLY A 382 12.18 -0.55 -4.01
N ILE A 383 12.48 -1.70 -4.62
CA ILE A 383 11.90 -2.05 -5.92
C ILE A 383 10.43 -2.45 -5.77
N TRP A 384 9.57 -1.90 -6.62
CA TRP A 384 8.20 -2.31 -6.84
C TRP A 384 8.00 -2.63 -8.33
N THR A 385 7.70 -3.88 -8.72
CA THR A 385 7.64 -5.08 -7.91
C THR A 385 8.80 -6.02 -8.27
N TYR A 386 9.28 -6.80 -7.28
CA TYR A 386 10.39 -7.73 -7.51
C TYR A 386 10.00 -8.92 -8.41
N ARG A 387 8.71 -9.27 -8.48
CA ARG A 387 8.23 -10.38 -9.31
C ARG A 387 6.78 -10.18 -9.78
N ASP A 388 6.39 -10.98 -10.74
CA ASP A 388 4.98 -11.18 -11.09
C ASP A 388 4.24 -11.84 -9.93
N TYR A 389 2.96 -11.54 -9.77
CA TYR A 389 2.15 -11.99 -8.63
C TYR A 389 0.70 -12.29 -8.99
N GLY A 390 0.00 -12.99 -8.08
CA GLY A 390 -1.44 -13.19 -8.14
C GLY A 390 -2.18 -12.04 -7.45
N ASP A 391 -2.94 -11.26 -8.20
CA ASP A 391 -3.84 -10.25 -7.63
C ASP A 391 -5.06 -10.96 -7.03
N ASN A 392 -5.01 -11.20 -5.72
CA ASN A 392 -6.00 -11.92 -4.94
C ASN A 392 -6.64 -10.98 -3.92
N LYS A 393 -7.95 -10.97 -3.82
CA LYS A 393 -8.72 -10.09 -2.90
C LYS A 393 -9.57 -10.87 -1.90
N LEU A 394 -9.33 -12.15 -1.76
CA LEU A 394 -10.03 -12.97 -0.79
C LEU A 394 -9.56 -12.66 0.63
N PHE A 395 -10.48 -12.49 1.54
CA PHE A 395 -10.20 -12.24 2.96
C PHE A 395 -10.33 -13.50 3.79
N ASN A 396 -9.49 -13.64 4.83
CA ASN A 396 -9.53 -14.75 5.78
C ASN A 396 -9.48 -16.12 5.10
N ALA A 397 -8.51 -16.31 4.21
CA ALA A 397 -8.34 -17.51 3.39
C ALA A 397 -7.96 -18.76 4.20
N GLN A 398 -7.28 -18.56 5.33
CA GLN A 398 -6.85 -19.59 6.28
C GLN A 398 -7.86 -19.82 7.41
N PHE A 399 -9.00 -19.14 7.37
CA PHE A 399 -10.01 -19.20 8.44
C PHE A 399 -9.48 -18.89 9.85
N ALA A 400 -8.32 -18.25 9.96
CA ALA A 400 -7.71 -17.87 11.24
C ALA A 400 -8.66 -17.02 12.09
N LEU A 401 -9.51 -16.22 11.46
CA LEU A 401 -10.55 -15.38 12.07
C LEU A 401 -11.91 -16.09 12.14
N GLY A 402 -11.94 -17.42 12.07
CA GLY A 402 -13.18 -18.18 12.04
C GLY A 402 -14.00 -17.89 10.79
N MET A 403 -15.27 -17.54 10.95
CA MET A 403 -16.19 -17.25 9.84
C MET A 403 -16.13 -15.81 9.33
N ASP A 404 -15.29 -14.97 9.89
CA ASP A 404 -15.26 -13.56 9.52
C ASP A 404 -14.97 -13.36 8.01
N GLY A 405 -15.77 -12.51 7.36
CA GLY A 405 -15.77 -12.30 5.91
C GLY A 405 -16.50 -13.38 5.08
N TRP A 406 -16.84 -14.51 5.68
CA TRP A 406 -17.51 -15.63 5.03
C TRP A 406 -18.96 -15.81 5.50
N ARG A 407 -19.83 -16.27 4.60
CA ARG A 407 -21.17 -16.74 4.93
C ARG A 407 -21.22 -18.25 4.84
N PHE A 408 -21.64 -18.90 5.90
CA PHE A 408 -21.74 -20.35 6.03
C PHE A 408 -23.21 -20.77 5.97
N SER A 409 -23.53 -21.83 5.27
CA SER A 409 -24.87 -22.38 5.22
C SER A 409 -24.89 -23.91 5.08
N GLY A 410 -26.07 -24.53 5.27
CA GLY A 410 -26.27 -25.98 5.15
C GLY A 410 -25.47 -26.78 6.19
N GLY A 411 -25.27 -26.22 7.40
CA GLY A 411 -24.54 -26.87 8.46
C GLY A 411 -23.01 -26.78 8.37
N SER A 412 -22.49 -25.93 7.48
CA SER A 412 -21.05 -25.68 7.40
C SER A 412 -20.54 -24.97 8.66
N TYR A 413 -19.31 -25.29 9.08
CA TYR A 413 -18.73 -24.76 10.33
C TYR A 413 -17.19 -24.70 10.22
N ILE A 414 -16.54 -24.02 11.15
CA ILE A 414 -15.08 -24.02 11.30
C ILE A 414 -14.68 -25.21 12.15
N ALA A 415 -13.80 -26.04 11.62
CA ALA A 415 -13.05 -27.06 12.38
C ALA A 415 -11.66 -26.52 12.71
N GLU A 416 -11.13 -26.93 13.84
CA GLU A 416 -9.79 -26.59 14.30
C GLU A 416 -9.07 -27.88 14.73
N ASP A 417 -7.83 -28.05 14.27
CA ASP A 417 -6.95 -29.14 14.62
C ASP A 417 -5.52 -28.64 14.87
N GLU A 418 -4.56 -29.54 14.99
CA GLU A 418 -3.15 -29.20 15.24
C GLU A 418 -2.50 -28.41 14.08
N THR A 419 -3.10 -28.41 12.88
CA THR A 419 -2.60 -27.71 11.69
C THR A 419 -3.23 -26.34 11.49
N GLY A 420 -4.26 -26.01 12.28
CA GLY A 420 -4.98 -24.73 12.20
C GLY A 420 -6.47 -24.89 12.02
N LYS A 421 -7.09 -23.87 11.42
CA LYS A 421 -8.53 -23.83 11.16
C LYS A 421 -8.84 -24.10 9.69
N SER A 422 -9.95 -24.78 9.45
CA SER A 422 -10.48 -25.04 8.12
C SER A 422 -12.00 -24.95 8.10
N ALA A 423 -12.60 -24.71 6.92
CA ALA A 423 -14.05 -24.76 6.79
C ALA A 423 -14.52 -26.18 6.44
N MET A 424 -15.30 -26.79 7.34
CA MET A 424 -16.01 -28.05 7.09
C MET A 424 -17.33 -27.76 6.40
N ILE A 425 -17.52 -28.37 5.24
CA ILE A 425 -18.74 -28.24 4.41
C ILE A 425 -19.42 -29.59 4.30
N PRO A 426 -20.47 -29.89 5.08
CA PRO A 426 -21.26 -31.12 4.96
C PRO A 426 -21.89 -31.24 3.58
N SER A 427 -22.32 -32.45 3.23
CA SER A 427 -23.08 -32.67 2.00
C SER A 427 -24.36 -31.80 1.96
N GLY A 428 -24.51 -30.96 0.95
CA GLY A 428 -25.57 -29.97 0.83
C GLY A 428 -25.24 -28.59 1.44
N GLY A 429 -24.09 -28.46 2.12
CA GLY A 429 -23.61 -27.21 2.67
C GLY A 429 -22.84 -26.36 1.65
N ASN A 430 -22.62 -25.10 2.01
CA ASN A 430 -21.74 -24.20 1.25
C ASN A 430 -21.15 -23.07 2.11
N ILE A 431 -20.09 -22.48 1.59
CA ILE A 431 -19.53 -21.22 2.05
C ILE A 431 -19.48 -20.22 0.90
N TYR A 432 -19.55 -18.94 1.23
CA TYR A 432 -19.64 -17.86 0.26
C TYR A 432 -18.87 -16.63 0.75
N GLN A 433 -18.13 -15.99 -0.16
CA GLN A 433 -17.57 -14.67 0.05
C GLN A 433 -17.85 -13.75 -1.14
N ASN A 434 -18.27 -12.52 -0.85
CA ASN A 434 -18.39 -11.46 -1.84
C ASN A 434 -17.01 -10.78 -1.99
N LEU A 435 -16.46 -10.81 -3.19
CA LEU A 435 -15.16 -10.20 -3.51
C LEU A 435 -15.30 -8.71 -3.92
N GLY A 436 -16.52 -8.28 -4.16
CA GLY A 436 -17.02 -6.91 -4.19
C GLY A 436 -16.21 -5.87 -4.95
N GLY A 437 -15.99 -6.04 -6.27
CA GLY A 437 -15.34 -5.00 -7.09
C GLY A 437 -13.88 -4.68 -6.72
N ARG A 438 -13.30 -5.43 -5.79
CA ARG A 438 -11.94 -5.24 -5.29
C ARG A 438 -10.86 -5.70 -6.26
N MET A 439 -11.23 -6.49 -7.26
CA MET A 439 -10.33 -6.92 -8.33
C MET A 439 -10.57 -6.01 -9.53
N THR A 440 -9.83 -4.92 -9.58
CA THR A 440 -9.93 -3.92 -10.65
C THR A 440 -9.07 -4.30 -11.85
N GLY A 441 -9.49 -3.88 -13.06
CA GLY A 441 -8.70 -3.99 -14.27
C GLY A 441 -8.61 -5.36 -14.94
N ASN A 442 -9.37 -6.36 -14.48
CA ASN A 442 -9.28 -7.75 -14.98
C ASN A 442 -10.35 -8.17 -15.98
N THR A 443 -11.04 -7.22 -16.60
CA THR A 443 -12.01 -7.53 -17.66
C THR A 443 -11.32 -8.29 -18.81
N GLY A 444 -11.85 -9.48 -19.11
CA GLY A 444 -11.33 -10.33 -20.18
C GLY A 444 -10.12 -11.20 -19.80
N LYS A 445 -9.71 -11.24 -18.54
CA LYS A 445 -8.65 -12.14 -18.04
C LYS A 445 -9.22 -13.41 -17.42
N ASP A 446 -8.37 -14.42 -17.31
CA ASP A 446 -8.70 -15.66 -16.63
C ASP A 446 -8.56 -15.49 -15.13
N THR A 447 -9.51 -16.03 -14.36
CA THR A 447 -9.43 -16.10 -12.90
C THR A 447 -9.14 -17.53 -12.46
N TYR A 448 -8.35 -17.67 -11.43
CA TYR A 448 -7.97 -18.95 -10.85
C TYR A 448 -8.49 -19.06 -9.42
N VAL A 449 -8.94 -20.26 -9.06
CA VAL A 449 -9.25 -20.60 -7.66
C VAL A 449 -8.33 -21.73 -7.26
N LYS A 450 -7.54 -21.48 -6.22
CA LYS A 450 -6.63 -22.45 -5.61
C LYS A 450 -7.10 -22.70 -4.18
N LEU A 451 -7.09 -23.94 -3.74
CA LEU A 451 -7.45 -24.32 -2.39
C LEU A 451 -6.89 -25.69 -2.00
N ARG A 452 -6.77 -25.92 -0.71
CA ARG A 452 -6.52 -27.23 -0.10
C ARG A 452 -7.86 -27.84 0.29
N THR A 453 -8.07 -29.11 0.02
CA THR A 453 -9.31 -29.83 0.35
C THR A 453 -9.07 -31.31 0.58
N GLY A 454 -9.93 -31.95 1.35
CA GLY A 454 -9.95 -33.37 1.56
C GLY A 454 -11.31 -33.84 2.10
N ALA A 455 -11.58 -35.15 2.00
CA ALA A 455 -12.81 -35.76 2.48
C ALA A 455 -12.58 -37.20 2.96
N GLU A 456 -13.31 -37.64 3.99
CA GLU A 456 -13.30 -39.03 4.47
C GLU A 456 -13.97 -39.98 3.48
N GLU A 457 -15.03 -39.53 2.83
CA GLU A 457 -15.78 -40.27 1.83
C GLU A 457 -15.79 -39.47 0.51
N LYS A 458 -15.77 -40.18 -0.62
CA LYS A 458 -15.82 -39.52 -1.92
C LYS A 458 -17.01 -38.57 -2.00
N CYS A 459 -16.74 -37.31 -2.28
CA CYS A 459 -17.72 -36.26 -2.49
C CYS A 459 -17.36 -35.41 -3.72
N ARG A 460 -18.25 -34.50 -4.09
CA ARG A 460 -18.04 -33.55 -5.18
C ARG A 460 -18.01 -32.14 -4.61
N LEU A 461 -16.90 -31.47 -4.81
CA LEU A 461 -16.73 -30.07 -4.56
C LEU A 461 -17.16 -29.28 -5.80
N THR A 462 -18.00 -28.29 -5.61
CA THR A 462 -18.48 -27.40 -6.67
C THR A 462 -18.09 -25.97 -6.32
N ILE A 463 -17.31 -25.34 -7.19
CA ILE A 463 -16.89 -23.94 -7.04
C ILE A 463 -17.60 -23.13 -8.11
N ARG A 464 -18.35 -22.12 -7.68
CA ARG A 464 -19.04 -21.17 -8.54
C ARG A 464 -18.43 -19.78 -8.40
N MET A 465 -18.20 -19.14 -9.51
CA MET A 465 -17.73 -17.78 -9.61
C MET A 465 -18.59 -17.03 -10.64
N GLY A 466 -19.36 -16.07 -10.19
CA GLY A 466 -20.37 -15.44 -11.03
C GLY A 466 -21.31 -16.47 -11.69
N SER A 467 -21.34 -16.48 -13.03
CA SER A 467 -22.13 -17.43 -13.81
C SER A 467 -21.43 -18.75 -14.12
N GLN A 468 -20.14 -18.87 -13.85
CA GLN A 468 -19.34 -20.06 -14.17
C GLN A 468 -19.25 -21.02 -13.00
N THR A 469 -19.20 -22.31 -13.30
CA THR A 469 -19.09 -23.38 -12.30
C THR A 469 -18.01 -24.38 -12.72
N ARG A 470 -17.23 -24.85 -11.75
CA ARG A 470 -16.27 -25.96 -11.90
C ARG A 470 -16.52 -26.96 -10.80
N THR A 471 -16.28 -28.23 -11.12
CA THR A 471 -16.46 -29.34 -10.16
C THR A 471 -15.22 -30.20 -10.10
N VAL A 472 -14.94 -30.72 -8.91
CA VAL A 472 -13.86 -31.69 -8.68
C VAL A 472 -14.33 -32.76 -7.72
N ASP A 473 -14.01 -34.02 -8.01
CA ASP A 473 -14.24 -35.13 -7.07
C ASP A 473 -13.10 -35.14 -6.04
N VAL A 474 -13.47 -35.18 -4.76
CA VAL A 474 -12.55 -35.16 -3.62
C VAL A 474 -12.73 -36.47 -2.84
N LYS A 475 -11.62 -37.11 -2.48
CA LYS A 475 -11.58 -38.30 -1.60
C LYS A 475 -10.43 -38.22 -0.58
N GLU A 476 -9.29 -37.71 -1.02
CA GLU A 476 -8.07 -37.58 -0.22
C GLU A 476 -7.66 -36.11 -0.20
N GLU A 477 -6.80 -35.76 0.73
CA GLU A 477 -6.23 -34.42 0.79
C GLU A 477 -5.48 -34.09 -0.50
N ARG A 478 -5.76 -32.91 -1.04
CA ARG A 478 -5.10 -32.42 -2.27
C ARG A 478 -5.19 -30.91 -2.39
N LYS A 479 -4.23 -30.33 -3.10
CA LYS A 479 -4.35 -28.99 -3.65
C LYS A 479 -5.13 -29.05 -4.95
N VAL A 480 -6.04 -28.12 -5.13
CA VAL A 480 -6.89 -27.97 -6.32
C VAL A 480 -6.66 -26.59 -6.90
N GLU A 481 -6.44 -26.53 -8.20
CA GLU A 481 -6.40 -25.28 -8.94
C GLU A 481 -7.37 -25.36 -10.12
N LEU A 482 -8.25 -24.38 -10.25
CA LEU A 482 -9.31 -24.34 -11.25
C LEU A 482 -9.29 -23.02 -11.98
N LYS A 483 -9.36 -23.08 -13.31
CA LYS A 483 -9.39 -21.92 -14.19
C LYS A 483 -10.83 -21.56 -14.58
N PHE A 484 -11.16 -20.28 -14.49
CA PHE A 484 -12.41 -19.66 -14.96
C PHE A 484 -12.04 -18.67 -16.06
N SER A 485 -12.30 -19.04 -17.31
CA SER A 485 -11.87 -18.25 -18.46
C SER A 485 -12.77 -17.03 -18.67
N ASN A 486 -12.16 -15.88 -18.94
CA ASN A 486 -12.83 -14.60 -19.14
C ASN A 486 -13.85 -14.30 -18.00
N CYS A 487 -13.46 -14.58 -16.78
CA CYS A 487 -14.30 -14.42 -15.60
C CYS A 487 -13.75 -13.31 -14.72
N GLN A 488 -14.54 -12.27 -14.51
CA GLN A 488 -14.26 -11.27 -13.51
C GLN A 488 -14.83 -11.75 -12.17
N PRO A 489 -14.03 -11.94 -11.13
CA PRO A 489 -14.51 -12.44 -9.88
C PRO A 489 -15.30 -11.36 -9.12
N SER A 490 -16.58 -11.60 -8.93
CA SER A 490 -17.47 -10.78 -8.11
C SER A 490 -17.78 -11.44 -6.77
N ASP A 491 -17.81 -12.77 -6.77
CA ASP A 491 -18.10 -13.60 -5.62
C ASP A 491 -17.55 -15.02 -5.83
N VAL A 492 -17.33 -15.73 -4.75
CA VAL A 492 -17.02 -17.15 -4.76
C VAL A 492 -17.98 -17.93 -3.86
N THR A 493 -18.52 -19.03 -4.38
CA THR A 493 -19.28 -19.99 -3.59
C THR A 493 -18.62 -21.36 -3.72
N ILE A 494 -18.38 -22.02 -2.59
CA ILE A 494 -17.86 -23.38 -2.54
C ILE A 494 -18.92 -24.26 -1.86
N SER A 495 -19.37 -25.30 -2.53
CA SER A 495 -20.40 -26.21 -2.05
C SER A 495 -19.98 -27.68 -2.21
N VAL A 496 -20.53 -28.55 -1.37
CA VAL A 496 -20.21 -29.98 -1.38
C VAL A 496 -21.49 -30.80 -1.55
N SER A 497 -21.38 -31.86 -2.35
CA SER A 497 -22.44 -32.85 -2.53
C SER A 497 -21.89 -34.27 -2.51
N GLY A 498 -22.66 -35.19 -1.92
CA GLY A 498 -22.25 -36.59 -1.72
C GLY A 498 -21.32 -36.80 -0.54
N GLY A 499 -21.14 -38.05 -0.12
CA GLY A 499 -20.34 -38.40 1.06
C GLY A 499 -20.82 -37.72 2.34
N LYS A 500 -19.92 -37.58 3.31
CA LYS A 500 -20.16 -36.85 4.57
C LYS A 500 -19.87 -35.36 4.48
N GLY A 501 -19.20 -34.91 3.41
CA GLY A 501 -18.72 -33.54 3.24
C GLY A 501 -17.22 -33.49 2.97
N ALA A 502 -16.69 -32.27 2.88
CA ALA A 502 -15.25 -32.01 2.71
C ALA A 502 -14.83 -30.82 3.56
N TYR A 503 -13.56 -30.77 3.92
CA TYR A 503 -12.96 -29.54 4.39
C TYR A 503 -12.37 -28.74 3.22
N VAL A 504 -12.28 -27.44 3.38
CA VAL A 504 -11.54 -26.53 2.51
C VAL A 504 -10.74 -25.55 3.33
N ASP A 505 -9.57 -25.18 2.81
CA ASP A 505 -8.62 -24.31 3.47
C ASP A 505 -7.67 -23.69 2.43
N ASP A 506 -6.86 -22.70 2.82
CA ASP A 506 -5.88 -22.02 1.95
C ASP A 506 -6.50 -21.61 0.62
N ILE A 507 -7.60 -20.87 0.70
CA ILE A 507 -8.37 -20.50 -0.48
C ILE A 507 -7.81 -19.21 -1.07
N GLN A 508 -7.50 -19.23 -2.36
CA GLN A 508 -7.08 -18.07 -3.13
C GLN A 508 -7.98 -17.92 -4.35
N VAL A 509 -8.37 -16.69 -4.66
CA VAL A 509 -9.10 -16.31 -5.87
C VAL A 509 -8.32 -15.19 -6.53
N TYR A 510 -7.62 -15.46 -7.61
CA TYR A 510 -6.65 -14.53 -8.16
C TYR A 510 -6.65 -14.48 -9.69
N THR A 511 -6.13 -13.36 -10.18
CA THR A 511 -5.72 -13.17 -11.56
C THR A 511 -4.24 -12.86 -11.60
N PHE A 512 -3.54 -13.32 -12.63
CA PHE A 512 -2.12 -13.05 -12.75
C PHE A 512 -1.84 -11.63 -13.20
N VAL A 513 -0.94 -10.97 -12.50
CA VAL A 513 -0.29 -9.72 -12.91
C VAL A 513 1.11 -10.06 -13.41
N THR A 514 1.25 -10.10 -14.72
CA THR A 514 2.47 -10.56 -15.37
C THR A 514 3.05 -9.50 -16.27
N ARG A 515 4.33 -9.17 -16.05
CA ARG A 515 5.13 -8.26 -16.87
C ARG A 515 6.43 -8.92 -17.36
N GLY A 516 6.91 -9.91 -16.61
CA GLY A 516 8.11 -10.65 -16.94
C GLY A 516 9.38 -9.82 -16.88
N GLU A 517 9.42 -8.81 -16.00
CA GLU A 517 10.56 -7.88 -15.94
C GLU A 517 11.71 -8.43 -15.11
N LEU A 518 11.45 -8.84 -13.88
CA LEU A 518 12.48 -9.37 -12.97
C LEU A 518 12.30 -10.86 -12.74
N TYR A 519 11.14 -11.29 -12.22
CA TYR A 519 10.80 -12.71 -12.09
C TYR A 519 9.38 -12.98 -12.52
N ASN A 520 9.22 -14.02 -13.32
CA ASN A 520 7.93 -14.57 -13.73
C ASN A 520 7.24 -15.32 -12.58
N MET A 521 5.95 -15.63 -12.72
CA MET A 521 5.18 -16.42 -11.74
C MET A 521 5.81 -17.78 -11.40
N ASP A 522 6.44 -18.43 -12.36
CA ASP A 522 7.13 -19.73 -12.18
C ASP A 522 8.52 -19.60 -11.55
N GLY A 523 8.95 -18.38 -11.22
CA GLY A 523 10.24 -18.08 -10.64
C GLY A 523 11.39 -18.03 -11.64
N SER A 524 11.12 -18.14 -12.96
CA SER A 524 12.14 -17.93 -14.01
C SER A 524 12.49 -16.44 -14.11
N GLU A 525 13.70 -16.18 -14.55
CA GLU A 525 14.24 -14.82 -14.69
C GLU A 525 13.55 -14.07 -15.84
N GLY A 526 13.24 -12.79 -15.56
CA GLY A 526 12.73 -11.83 -16.54
C GLY A 526 13.85 -11.09 -17.25
N LYS A 527 13.46 -10.26 -18.22
CA LYS A 527 14.39 -9.59 -19.14
C LYS A 527 15.26 -8.50 -18.52
N CYS A 528 14.90 -7.95 -17.35
CA CYS A 528 15.62 -6.84 -16.71
C CYS A 528 16.45 -7.27 -15.48
N ILE A 529 16.45 -8.55 -15.08
CA ILE A 529 17.08 -8.98 -13.83
C ILE A 529 18.60 -8.74 -13.80
N GLU A 530 19.29 -8.96 -14.91
CA GLU A 530 20.73 -8.72 -14.98
C GLU A 530 21.07 -7.22 -14.84
N ALA A 531 20.28 -6.33 -15.44
CA ALA A 531 20.46 -4.90 -15.29
C ALA A 531 20.23 -4.45 -13.84
N LEU A 532 19.26 -5.05 -13.14
CA LEU A 532 19.03 -4.80 -11.72
C LEU A 532 20.21 -5.26 -10.85
N ARG A 533 20.75 -6.46 -11.10
CA ARG A 533 21.94 -6.97 -10.41
C ARG A 533 23.14 -6.03 -10.58
N LEU A 534 23.37 -5.55 -11.81
CA LEU A 534 24.42 -4.57 -12.09
C LEU A 534 24.17 -3.23 -11.39
N MET A 535 22.93 -2.77 -11.32
CA MET A 535 22.55 -1.58 -10.56
C MET A 535 22.89 -1.77 -9.06
N ASN A 536 22.49 -2.91 -8.47
CA ASN A 536 22.75 -3.24 -7.07
C ASN A 536 24.25 -3.33 -6.74
N GLN A 537 25.09 -3.79 -7.68
CA GLN A 537 26.54 -3.83 -7.51
C GLN A 537 27.17 -2.44 -7.49
N LYS A 538 26.59 -1.46 -8.20
CA LYS A 538 27.09 -0.07 -8.26
C LYS A 538 26.66 0.76 -7.04
N LEU A 539 25.57 0.38 -6.37
CA LEU A 539 25.04 0.97 -5.15
C LEU A 539 25.71 0.39 -3.89
#